data_03415f3c22b9de302d120b96f5df21b1
#
_entry.id   03415f3c22b9de302d120b96f5df21b1
#
_cell.length_a   1.000
_cell.length_b   1.000
_cell.length_c   1.000
_cell.angle_alpha   90.00
_cell.angle_beta   90.00
_cell.angle_gamma   90.00
#
_symmetry.space_group_name_H-M   'P 1'
#
loop_
_entity.id
_entity.type
_entity.pdbx_description
1 polymer ?
#
loop_
_entity_poly.entity_id
_entity_poly.type
_entity_poly.pdbx_seq_one_letter_code
_entity_poly.pdbx_strand_id
1 'polypeptide(L)'
;MKVGIIGLGFRLSHVIKEFSKADDAFSVVGYYDPAPAGLPNLHSFGIAPGQAFASIDALLEHGGMDVVLVGSPNFLHLEHVGQALAAGYTVFTEKPVVINEEQTMEMAKLVRQYGEARILVGLVLRYSPLYHDLLAARDAGQLGEITSIEATEHIKPYHGAFFQRDWRRLEKYAGPYILEKCCHDIDLYQGLLQERPIRVASFGGRKSFTPAHAPQGAITAESALYHEKPSGWSSTDAVFDSDADIVDYQTALIEYEGGATLAFHANLNVPDEFRRFCVMGTDGMAEGDFVRNYFRVHNARSGEKEVDTAYSGNAYDGHYGADALMAEEIVKHIKQGTPLKVSVVDALEAGLTAIKIDEARKTRSVVDMRESWLTFDANLGKTGA
;
A
#
# COMPACT_ATOMS: atom_id res chain seq x y z
N MET A 1 -10.88 -15.98 -15.25
CA MET A 1 -10.39 -14.60 -15.50
C MET A 1 -9.13 -14.67 -16.34
N LYS A 2 -9.10 -13.94 -17.46
CA LYS A 2 -7.94 -13.84 -18.36
C LYS A 2 -7.25 -12.49 -18.15
N VAL A 3 -5.95 -12.49 -17.92
CA VAL A 3 -5.23 -11.26 -17.60
C VAL A 3 -4.09 -10.95 -18.57
N GLY A 4 -3.89 -9.65 -18.84
CA GLY A 4 -2.67 -9.11 -19.43
C GLY A 4 -1.84 -8.44 -18.34
N ILE A 5 -0.52 -8.38 -18.49
CA ILE A 5 0.38 -7.86 -17.45
C ILE A 5 1.26 -6.77 -18.04
N ILE A 6 1.27 -5.60 -17.39
CA ILE A 6 2.21 -4.50 -17.65
C ILE A 6 3.10 -4.34 -16.40
N GLY A 7 4.36 -4.77 -16.52
CA GLY A 7 5.30 -4.81 -15.39
C GLY A 7 5.16 -6.10 -14.58
N LEU A 8 5.95 -7.12 -14.90
CA LEU A 8 5.99 -8.40 -14.21
C LEU A 8 7.11 -8.41 -13.16
N GLY A 9 6.91 -7.62 -12.09
CA GLY A 9 7.82 -7.56 -10.95
C GLY A 9 7.59 -8.66 -9.91
N PHE A 10 8.45 -8.69 -8.88
CA PHE A 10 8.36 -9.65 -7.78
C PHE A 10 6.99 -9.61 -7.08
N ARG A 11 6.50 -8.41 -6.70
CA ARG A 11 5.22 -8.28 -5.97
C ARG A 11 4.05 -8.78 -6.81
N LEU A 12 3.94 -8.34 -8.06
CA LEU A 12 2.80 -8.70 -8.91
C LEU A 12 2.77 -10.21 -9.20
N SER A 13 3.92 -10.89 -9.27
CA SER A 13 3.94 -12.37 -9.44
C SER A 13 3.26 -13.10 -8.28
N HIS A 14 3.35 -12.58 -7.04
CA HIS A 14 2.66 -13.14 -5.88
C HIS A 14 1.15 -12.83 -5.89
N VAL A 15 0.75 -11.66 -6.34
CA VAL A 15 -0.68 -11.32 -6.53
C VAL A 15 -1.31 -12.22 -7.60
N ILE A 16 -0.61 -12.44 -8.71
CA ILE A 16 -1.04 -13.37 -9.77
C ILE A 16 -1.24 -14.79 -9.21
N LYS A 17 -0.35 -15.25 -8.31
CA LYS A 17 -0.51 -16.53 -7.64
C LYS A 17 -1.83 -16.60 -6.85
N GLU A 18 -2.18 -15.56 -6.13
CA GLU A 18 -3.43 -15.56 -5.37
C GLU A 18 -4.67 -15.47 -6.29
N PHE A 19 -4.62 -14.70 -7.39
CA PHE A 19 -5.66 -14.74 -8.42
C PHE A 19 -5.84 -16.13 -9.04
N SER A 20 -4.73 -16.85 -9.30
CA SER A 20 -4.80 -18.20 -9.86
C SER A 20 -5.44 -19.22 -8.92
N LYS A 21 -5.37 -19.01 -7.60
CA LYS A 21 -6.05 -19.83 -6.60
C LYS A 21 -7.53 -19.47 -6.46
N ALA A 22 -7.85 -18.19 -6.64
CA ALA A 22 -9.22 -17.67 -6.50
C ALA A 22 -10.12 -18.01 -7.70
N ASP A 23 -9.54 -18.41 -8.83
CA ASP A 23 -10.27 -18.71 -10.07
C ASP A 23 -9.64 -19.87 -10.84
N ASP A 24 -10.29 -21.02 -10.85
CA ASP A 24 -9.86 -22.22 -11.60
C ASP A 24 -9.70 -21.99 -13.11
N ALA A 25 -10.41 -20.99 -13.66
CA ALA A 25 -10.31 -20.59 -15.08
C ALA A 25 -9.31 -19.44 -15.31
N PHE A 26 -8.48 -19.15 -14.31
CA PHE A 26 -7.45 -18.11 -14.44
C PHE A 26 -6.41 -18.47 -15.50
N SER A 27 -6.05 -17.49 -16.32
CA SER A 27 -4.93 -17.63 -17.26
C SER A 27 -4.30 -16.29 -17.59
N VAL A 28 -2.99 -16.30 -17.82
CA VAL A 28 -2.25 -15.15 -18.32
C VAL A 28 -2.23 -15.21 -19.84
N VAL A 29 -2.77 -14.21 -20.52
CA VAL A 29 -2.73 -14.07 -21.97
C VAL A 29 -1.32 -13.70 -22.41
N GLY A 30 -0.71 -12.75 -21.72
CA GLY A 30 0.65 -12.36 -21.97
C GLY A 30 1.10 -11.18 -21.11
N TYR A 31 2.33 -10.75 -21.32
CA TYR A 31 2.93 -9.67 -20.55
C TYR A 31 3.82 -8.77 -21.40
N TYR A 32 3.95 -7.52 -20.95
CA TYR A 32 4.99 -6.60 -21.34
C TYR A 32 5.82 -6.22 -20.10
N ASP A 33 7.10 -6.49 -20.15
CA ASP A 33 8.10 -6.04 -19.17
C ASP A 33 9.49 -6.13 -19.80
N PRO A 34 10.28 -5.04 -19.84
CA PRO A 34 11.64 -5.07 -20.41
C PRO A 34 12.63 -5.90 -19.58
N ALA A 35 12.31 -6.18 -18.28
CA ALA A 35 13.15 -6.96 -17.36
C ALA A 35 12.30 -7.75 -16.35
N PRO A 36 11.57 -8.82 -16.78
CA PRO A 36 10.50 -9.45 -16.00
C PRO A 36 11.04 -10.26 -14.82
N ALA A 37 11.39 -9.57 -13.72
CA ALA A 37 11.97 -10.16 -12.50
C ALA A 37 11.02 -11.16 -11.80
N GLY A 38 9.70 -11.07 -12.04
CA GLY A 38 8.70 -11.98 -11.51
C GLY A 38 8.52 -13.27 -12.30
N LEU A 39 9.12 -13.39 -13.49
CA LEU A 39 8.95 -14.56 -14.36
C LEU A 39 9.37 -15.89 -13.71
N PRO A 40 10.54 -15.97 -13.01
CA PRO A 40 10.92 -17.20 -12.30
C PRO A 40 9.89 -17.61 -11.23
N ASN A 41 9.24 -16.64 -10.58
CA ASN A 41 8.20 -16.92 -9.58
C ASN A 41 6.97 -17.57 -10.24
N LEU A 42 6.49 -17.04 -11.37
CA LEU A 42 5.35 -17.65 -12.07
C LEU A 42 5.65 -19.10 -12.43
N HIS A 43 6.83 -19.38 -12.96
CA HIS A 43 7.27 -20.76 -13.26
C HIS A 43 7.27 -21.63 -12.00
N SER A 44 7.79 -21.14 -10.87
CA SER A 44 7.82 -21.89 -9.61
C SER A 44 6.42 -22.15 -9.03
N PHE A 45 5.45 -21.28 -9.35
CA PHE A 45 4.04 -21.46 -8.97
C PHE A 45 3.25 -22.32 -9.97
N GLY A 46 3.88 -22.79 -11.05
CA GLY A 46 3.22 -23.58 -12.09
C GLY A 46 2.28 -22.75 -12.99
N ILE A 47 2.45 -21.43 -13.03
CA ILE A 47 1.62 -20.52 -13.82
C ILE A 47 2.32 -20.20 -15.13
N ALA A 48 1.67 -20.50 -16.27
CA ALA A 48 2.16 -20.12 -17.58
C ALA A 48 2.09 -18.60 -17.76
N PRO A 49 3.20 -17.93 -18.13
CA PRO A 49 3.24 -16.46 -18.23
C PRO A 49 2.55 -15.90 -19.49
N GLY A 50 2.06 -16.76 -20.37
CA GLY A 50 1.52 -16.35 -21.65
C GLY A 50 2.60 -15.84 -22.62
N GLN A 51 2.20 -15.01 -23.59
CA GLN A 51 3.08 -14.46 -24.60
C GLN A 51 3.83 -13.23 -24.09
N ALA A 52 5.14 -13.14 -24.35
CA ALA A 52 5.89 -11.91 -24.17
C ALA A 52 5.64 -10.95 -25.34
N PHE A 53 5.24 -9.70 -25.06
CA PHE A 53 4.99 -8.67 -26.07
C PHE A 53 6.13 -7.66 -26.11
N ALA A 54 6.38 -7.07 -27.28
CA ALA A 54 7.45 -6.09 -27.48
C ALA A 54 7.08 -4.67 -26.99
N SER A 55 5.79 -4.38 -26.82
CA SER A 55 5.28 -3.10 -26.32
C SER A 55 3.94 -3.29 -25.60
N ILE A 56 3.54 -2.27 -24.86
CA ILE A 56 2.21 -2.20 -24.21
C ILE A 56 1.12 -2.19 -25.29
N ASP A 57 1.29 -1.41 -26.35
CA ASP A 57 0.32 -1.35 -27.44
C ASP A 57 0.08 -2.72 -28.06
N ALA A 58 1.16 -3.48 -28.34
CA ALA A 58 1.04 -4.82 -28.89
C ALA A 58 0.29 -5.80 -27.94
N LEU A 59 0.47 -5.66 -26.62
CA LEU A 59 -0.29 -6.43 -25.62
C LEU A 59 -1.78 -6.04 -25.64
N LEU A 60 -2.07 -4.74 -25.63
CA LEU A 60 -3.44 -4.23 -25.57
C LEU A 60 -4.22 -4.52 -26.85
N GLU A 61 -3.58 -4.40 -28.02
CA GLU A 61 -4.15 -4.72 -29.34
C GLU A 61 -4.41 -6.22 -29.53
N HIS A 62 -3.60 -7.09 -28.90
CA HIS A 62 -3.81 -8.54 -28.98
C HIS A 62 -5.21 -8.94 -28.47
N GLY A 63 -5.69 -8.31 -27.42
CA GLY A 63 -7.03 -8.53 -26.87
C GLY A 63 -7.17 -9.83 -26.09
N GLY A 64 -8.43 -10.22 -25.85
CA GLY A 64 -8.76 -11.47 -25.17
C GLY A 64 -8.53 -11.49 -23.67
N MET A 65 -8.39 -10.33 -23.05
CA MET A 65 -8.19 -10.14 -21.61
C MET A 65 -9.45 -9.57 -20.95
N ASP A 66 -9.74 -10.02 -19.75
CA ASP A 66 -10.82 -9.45 -18.91
C ASP A 66 -10.29 -8.24 -18.11
N VAL A 67 -9.01 -8.30 -17.68
CA VAL A 67 -8.35 -7.32 -16.83
C VAL A 67 -6.89 -7.17 -17.23
N VAL A 68 -6.38 -5.94 -17.15
CA VAL A 68 -4.95 -5.64 -17.26
C VAL A 68 -4.39 -5.38 -15.86
N LEU A 69 -3.33 -6.10 -15.48
CA LEU A 69 -2.64 -5.96 -14.21
C LEU A 69 -1.42 -5.04 -14.40
N VAL A 70 -1.37 -3.92 -13.67
CA VAL A 70 -0.26 -2.97 -13.70
C VAL A 70 0.58 -3.12 -12.43
N GLY A 71 1.82 -3.57 -12.60
CA GLY A 71 2.82 -3.75 -11.54
C GLY A 71 4.21 -3.23 -11.93
N SER A 72 4.23 -2.25 -12.81
CA SER A 72 5.42 -1.48 -13.20
C SER A 72 5.96 -0.65 -12.02
N PRO A 73 7.13 0.02 -12.14
CA PRO A 73 7.56 1.00 -11.15
C PRO A 73 6.52 2.12 -10.97
N ASN A 74 6.33 2.58 -9.73
CA ASN A 74 5.22 3.44 -9.32
C ASN A 74 5.01 4.68 -10.19
N PHE A 75 6.08 5.35 -10.64
CA PHE A 75 5.99 6.57 -11.45
C PHE A 75 5.33 6.37 -12.81
N LEU A 76 5.24 5.10 -13.27
CA LEU A 76 4.63 4.71 -14.54
C LEU A 76 3.16 4.27 -14.39
N HIS A 77 2.65 4.10 -13.15
CA HIS A 77 1.30 3.59 -12.94
C HIS A 77 0.24 4.45 -13.63
N LEU A 78 0.30 5.78 -13.47
CA LEU A 78 -0.66 6.70 -14.09
C LEU A 78 -0.74 6.52 -15.62
N GLU A 79 0.43 6.46 -16.29
CA GLU A 79 0.51 6.28 -17.74
C GLU A 79 -0.06 4.92 -18.17
N HIS A 80 0.41 3.85 -17.54
CA HIS A 80 0.01 2.48 -17.92
C HIS A 80 -1.47 2.19 -17.62
N VAL A 81 -1.99 2.71 -16.51
CA VAL A 81 -3.42 2.66 -16.20
C VAL A 81 -4.22 3.42 -17.26
N GLY A 82 -3.79 4.62 -17.63
CA GLY A 82 -4.43 5.43 -18.68
C GLY A 82 -4.47 4.73 -20.03
N GLN A 83 -3.36 4.12 -20.45
CA GLN A 83 -3.28 3.35 -21.70
C GLN A 83 -4.25 2.15 -21.71
N ALA A 84 -4.27 1.36 -20.63
CA ALA A 84 -5.17 0.22 -20.53
C ALA A 84 -6.66 0.61 -20.48
N LEU A 85 -7.00 1.68 -19.77
CA LEU A 85 -8.36 2.23 -19.75
C LEU A 85 -8.80 2.75 -21.13
N ALA A 86 -7.90 3.47 -21.84
CA ALA A 86 -8.17 3.96 -23.19
C ALA A 86 -8.39 2.84 -24.19
N ALA A 87 -7.71 1.69 -24.02
CA ALA A 87 -7.92 0.47 -24.78
C ALA A 87 -9.21 -0.30 -24.37
N GLY A 88 -9.97 0.19 -23.39
CA GLY A 88 -11.25 -0.36 -22.97
C GLY A 88 -11.19 -1.44 -21.89
N TYR A 89 -10.03 -1.66 -21.26
CA TYR A 89 -9.89 -2.66 -20.20
C TYR A 89 -10.24 -2.15 -18.80
N THR A 90 -10.67 -3.05 -17.93
CA THR A 90 -10.61 -2.88 -16.49
C THR A 90 -9.17 -3.10 -16.05
N VAL A 91 -8.70 -2.31 -15.08
CA VAL A 91 -7.30 -2.32 -14.65
C VAL A 91 -7.23 -2.68 -13.18
N PHE A 92 -6.33 -3.58 -12.82
CA PHE A 92 -5.83 -3.70 -11.45
C PHE A 92 -4.46 -3.03 -11.41
N THR A 93 -4.26 -2.10 -10.48
CA THR A 93 -2.96 -1.48 -10.25
C THR A 93 -2.42 -1.77 -8.86
N GLU A 94 -1.11 -1.99 -8.77
CA GLU A 94 -0.42 -2.08 -7.49
C GLU A 94 -0.37 -0.70 -6.80
N LYS A 95 -0.19 -0.74 -5.49
CA LYS A 95 0.02 0.46 -4.67
C LYS A 95 1.51 0.88 -4.69
N PRO A 96 1.80 2.15 -4.43
CA PRO A 96 0.89 3.29 -4.47
C PRO A 96 0.40 3.54 -5.91
N VAL A 97 -0.84 4.02 -6.03
CA VAL A 97 -1.46 4.24 -7.35
C VAL A 97 -0.70 5.30 -8.16
N VAL A 98 -0.13 6.28 -7.46
CA VAL A 98 0.61 7.44 -7.99
C VAL A 98 1.72 7.83 -7.02
N ILE A 99 2.66 8.72 -7.43
CA ILE A 99 3.82 9.07 -6.61
C ILE A 99 3.84 10.52 -6.08
N ASN A 100 2.96 11.39 -6.58
CA ASN A 100 2.89 12.79 -6.19
C ASN A 100 1.49 13.36 -6.39
N GLU A 101 1.27 14.59 -5.90
CA GLU A 101 -0.03 15.27 -5.96
C GLU A 101 -0.51 15.52 -7.38
N GLU A 102 0.37 15.92 -8.31
CA GLU A 102 0.01 16.13 -9.71
C GLU A 102 -0.57 14.86 -10.33
N GLN A 103 0.11 13.73 -10.18
CA GLN A 103 -0.38 12.44 -10.64
C GLN A 103 -1.68 12.01 -9.93
N THR A 104 -1.87 12.40 -8.64
CA THR A 104 -3.12 12.16 -7.92
C THR A 104 -4.29 12.87 -8.61
N MET A 105 -4.11 14.13 -8.98
CA MET A 105 -5.14 14.91 -9.67
C MET A 105 -5.42 14.38 -11.09
N GLU A 106 -4.39 13.94 -11.82
CA GLU A 106 -4.58 13.33 -13.15
C GLU A 106 -5.27 11.97 -13.06
N MET A 107 -4.94 11.14 -12.06
CA MET A 107 -5.64 9.87 -11.83
C MET A 107 -7.11 10.11 -11.44
N ALA A 108 -7.42 11.13 -10.65
CA ALA A 108 -8.79 11.52 -10.33
C ALA A 108 -9.60 11.87 -11.59
N LYS A 109 -8.98 12.52 -12.60
CA LYS A 109 -9.61 12.77 -13.91
C LYS A 109 -9.88 11.47 -14.67
N LEU A 110 -8.97 10.49 -14.62
CA LEU A 110 -9.22 9.16 -15.22
C LEU A 110 -10.37 8.45 -14.51
N VAL A 111 -10.44 8.51 -13.18
CA VAL A 111 -11.58 7.97 -12.41
C VAL A 111 -12.90 8.60 -12.86
N ARG A 112 -12.95 9.93 -13.00
CA ARG A 112 -14.11 10.64 -13.51
C ARG A 112 -14.49 10.21 -14.93
N GLN A 113 -13.50 10.03 -15.80
CA GLN A 113 -13.72 9.74 -17.22
C GLN A 113 -14.18 8.29 -17.46
N TYR A 114 -13.59 7.32 -16.77
CA TYR A 114 -13.79 5.89 -17.04
C TYR A 114 -14.65 5.20 -16.00
N GLY A 115 -14.88 5.82 -14.85
CA GLY A 115 -15.62 5.26 -13.72
C GLY A 115 -14.72 4.53 -12.73
N GLU A 116 -15.03 4.69 -11.45
CA GLU A 116 -14.28 4.13 -10.32
C GLU A 116 -14.17 2.59 -10.38
N ALA A 117 -15.25 1.90 -10.77
CA ALA A 117 -15.30 0.44 -10.87
C ALA A 117 -14.35 -0.16 -11.94
N ARG A 118 -13.75 0.68 -12.78
CA ARG A 118 -12.80 0.25 -13.81
C ARG A 118 -11.35 0.21 -13.31
N ILE A 119 -11.07 0.71 -12.10
CA ILE A 119 -9.73 0.77 -11.53
C ILE A 119 -9.74 0.07 -10.17
N LEU A 120 -9.16 -1.11 -10.12
CA LEU A 120 -9.02 -1.95 -8.95
C LEU A 120 -7.62 -1.72 -8.35
N VAL A 121 -7.50 -1.75 -7.03
CA VAL A 121 -6.25 -1.37 -6.35
C VAL A 121 -5.80 -2.40 -5.32
N GLY A 122 -4.49 -2.62 -5.26
CA GLY A 122 -3.83 -3.53 -4.32
C GLY A 122 -3.70 -2.99 -2.88
N LEU A 123 -4.69 -2.27 -2.32
CA LEU A 123 -4.71 -1.86 -0.91
C LEU A 123 -5.13 -3.01 0.00
N VAL A 124 -4.27 -4.01 0.05
CA VAL A 124 -4.55 -5.34 0.56
C VAL A 124 -4.93 -5.39 2.05
N LEU A 125 -4.43 -4.51 2.92
CA LEU A 125 -4.68 -4.62 4.36
C LEU A 125 -6.13 -4.39 4.78
N ARG A 126 -6.94 -3.72 3.97
CA ARG A 126 -8.40 -3.62 4.18
C ARG A 126 -9.11 -4.97 4.15
N TYR A 127 -8.46 -6.01 3.62
CA TYR A 127 -8.99 -7.37 3.55
C TYR A 127 -8.53 -8.25 4.73
N SER A 128 -7.67 -7.75 5.61
CA SER A 128 -7.16 -8.55 6.72
C SER A 128 -8.23 -8.85 7.78
N PRO A 129 -8.27 -10.07 8.34
CA PRO A 129 -9.21 -10.43 9.40
C PRO A 129 -9.15 -9.50 10.60
N LEU A 130 -7.93 -9.08 11.02
CA LEU A 130 -7.72 -8.16 12.14
C LEU A 130 -8.39 -6.80 11.89
N TYR A 131 -8.29 -6.26 10.68
CA TYR A 131 -8.98 -5.01 10.34
C TYR A 131 -10.50 -5.17 10.31
N HIS A 132 -11.00 -6.31 9.85
CA HIS A 132 -12.44 -6.60 9.90
C HIS A 132 -12.96 -6.65 11.34
N ASP A 133 -12.21 -7.24 12.27
CA ASP A 133 -12.57 -7.24 13.69
C ASP A 133 -12.55 -5.84 14.30
N LEU A 134 -11.60 -4.98 13.90
CA LEU A 134 -11.58 -3.58 14.29
C LEU A 134 -12.82 -2.81 13.79
N LEU A 135 -13.21 -3.01 12.53
CA LEU A 135 -14.44 -2.41 11.98
C LEU A 135 -15.68 -2.94 12.69
N ALA A 136 -15.74 -4.24 12.98
CA ALA A 136 -16.85 -4.84 13.73
C ALA A 136 -17.00 -4.25 15.13
N ALA A 137 -15.89 -4.02 15.84
CA ALA A 137 -15.89 -3.38 17.16
C ALA A 137 -16.41 -1.92 17.09
N ARG A 138 -15.99 -1.15 16.06
CA ARG A 138 -16.51 0.19 15.80
C ARG A 138 -18.02 0.14 15.55
N ASP A 139 -18.45 -0.70 14.61
CA ASP A 139 -19.85 -0.79 14.16
C ASP A 139 -20.80 -1.32 15.26
N ALA A 140 -20.27 -2.13 16.19
CA ALA A 140 -20.97 -2.56 17.40
C ALA A 140 -21.04 -1.47 18.48
N GLY A 141 -20.42 -0.30 18.27
CA GLY A 141 -20.41 0.80 19.23
C GLY A 141 -19.49 0.56 20.44
N GLN A 142 -18.63 -0.47 20.43
CA GLN A 142 -17.78 -0.80 21.58
C GLN A 142 -16.73 0.29 21.87
N LEU A 143 -16.39 1.12 20.87
CA LEU A 143 -15.41 2.21 21.03
C LEU A 143 -16.07 3.55 21.39
N GLY A 144 -17.38 3.74 21.08
CA GLY A 144 -18.02 5.05 21.12
C GLY A 144 -17.45 5.97 20.05
N GLU A 145 -17.34 7.27 20.35
CA GLU A 145 -16.70 8.27 19.48
C GLU A 145 -15.17 8.10 19.54
N ILE A 146 -14.51 7.88 18.39
CA ILE A 146 -13.06 7.72 18.34
C ILE A 146 -12.40 9.10 18.52
N THR A 147 -11.52 9.21 19.51
CA THR A 147 -10.84 10.47 19.87
C THR A 147 -9.40 10.52 19.39
N SER A 148 -8.68 9.39 19.47
CA SER A 148 -7.28 9.33 19.07
C SER A 148 -6.84 7.93 18.66
N ILE A 149 -5.84 7.89 17.80
CA ILE A 149 -5.23 6.66 17.31
C ILE A 149 -3.71 6.79 17.45
N GLU A 150 -3.07 5.74 17.99
CA GLU A 150 -1.63 5.54 17.94
C GLU A 150 -1.35 4.36 17.02
N ALA A 151 -0.47 4.54 16.01
CA ALA A 151 -0.16 3.46 15.07
C ALA A 151 1.30 3.49 14.60
N THR A 152 1.79 2.31 14.22
CA THR A 152 3.20 2.15 13.86
C THR A 152 3.37 1.18 12.69
N GLU A 153 4.38 1.45 11.84
CA GLU A 153 4.94 0.52 10.86
C GLU A 153 6.46 0.44 11.07
N HIS A 154 6.89 -0.56 11.81
CA HIS A 154 8.28 -0.81 12.14
C HIS A 154 8.77 -2.09 11.46
N ILE A 155 9.74 -1.96 10.58
CA ILE A 155 10.26 -3.09 9.78
C ILE A 155 11.71 -3.42 10.13
N LYS A 156 12.05 -4.69 9.94
CA LYS A 156 13.40 -5.22 10.21
C LYS A 156 14.46 -4.66 9.26
N PRO A 157 15.73 -4.67 9.68
CA PRO A 157 16.84 -4.08 8.92
C PRO A 157 16.97 -4.61 7.49
N TYR A 158 16.72 -5.89 7.24
CA TYR A 158 16.79 -6.46 5.89
C TYR A 158 15.76 -5.85 4.93
N HIS A 159 14.57 -5.55 5.45
CA HIS A 159 13.52 -4.92 4.68
C HIS A 159 13.79 -3.42 4.49
N GLY A 160 14.31 -2.74 5.52
CA GLY A 160 14.75 -1.35 5.40
C GLY A 160 15.90 -1.20 4.40
N ALA A 161 16.88 -2.09 4.46
CA ALA A 161 18.00 -2.13 3.51
C ALA A 161 17.53 -2.32 2.06
N PHE A 162 16.50 -3.14 1.84
CA PHE A 162 15.89 -3.28 0.52
C PHE A 162 15.45 -1.92 -0.04
N PHE A 163 14.74 -1.10 0.76
CA PHE A 163 14.33 0.24 0.32
C PHE A 163 15.53 1.14 0.00
N GLN A 164 16.64 1.02 0.74
CA GLN A 164 17.82 1.86 0.55
C GLN A 164 18.67 1.49 -0.68
N ARG A 165 18.50 0.32 -1.27
CA ARG A 165 19.29 -0.17 -2.41
C ARG A 165 18.46 -0.53 -3.66
N ASP A 166 17.16 -0.69 -3.56
CA ASP A 166 16.25 -0.88 -4.69
C ASP A 166 15.93 0.47 -5.37
N TRP A 167 15.29 0.47 -6.53
CA TRP A 167 14.83 1.69 -7.21
C TRP A 167 13.95 2.58 -6.31
N ARG A 168 13.30 1.98 -5.31
CA ARG A 168 12.47 2.65 -4.31
C ARG A 168 13.22 3.60 -3.41
N ARG A 169 14.56 3.55 -3.41
CA ARG A 169 15.41 4.53 -2.70
C ARG A 169 15.30 5.95 -3.25
N LEU A 170 14.75 6.11 -4.45
CA LEU A 170 14.65 7.40 -5.14
C LEU A 170 13.18 7.84 -5.23
N GLU A 171 12.85 8.96 -4.58
CA GLU A 171 11.48 9.52 -4.55
C GLU A 171 10.92 9.77 -5.95
N LYS A 172 11.77 10.12 -6.92
CA LYS A 172 11.35 10.33 -8.32
C LYS A 172 10.72 9.09 -8.98
N TYR A 173 10.97 7.89 -8.45
CA TYR A 173 10.45 6.63 -8.96
C TYR A 173 9.36 6.04 -8.06
N ALA A 174 9.50 6.20 -6.76
CA ALA A 174 8.66 5.55 -5.77
C ALA A 174 7.64 6.49 -5.12
N GLY A 175 7.89 7.80 -5.14
CA GLY A 175 7.33 8.74 -4.20
C GLY A 175 8.02 8.68 -2.85
N PRO A 176 7.62 9.48 -1.87
CA PRO A 176 8.22 9.47 -0.53
C PRO A 176 7.99 8.13 0.17
N TYR A 177 8.89 7.77 1.10
CA TYR A 177 8.81 6.50 1.83
C TYR A 177 7.44 6.29 2.53
N ILE A 178 6.89 7.34 3.16
CA ILE A 178 5.59 7.25 3.82
C ILE A 178 4.46 6.88 2.86
N LEU A 179 4.53 7.29 1.59
CA LEU A 179 3.60 6.88 0.54
C LEU A 179 3.87 5.44 0.09
N GLU A 180 5.13 5.12 -0.25
CA GLU A 180 5.48 3.80 -0.80
C GLU A 180 5.15 2.66 0.17
N LYS A 181 5.45 2.84 1.45
CA LYS A 181 5.29 1.78 2.46
C LYS A 181 4.03 1.92 3.30
N CYS A 182 3.71 3.14 3.75
CA CYS A 182 2.71 3.35 4.79
C CYS A 182 1.35 3.83 4.26
N CYS A 183 1.14 3.92 2.94
CA CYS A 183 -0.18 4.22 2.39
C CYS A 183 -1.25 3.23 2.85
N HIS A 184 -0.89 1.96 3.07
CA HIS A 184 -1.77 0.96 3.66
C HIS A 184 -2.27 1.34 5.06
N ASP A 185 -1.37 1.84 5.92
CA ASP A 185 -1.70 2.19 7.31
C ASP A 185 -2.58 3.43 7.35
N ILE A 186 -2.21 4.44 6.59
CA ILE A 186 -2.99 5.68 6.46
C ILE A 186 -4.39 5.36 5.96
N ASP A 187 -4.50 4.49 4.94
CA ASP A 187 -5.78 4.01 4.41
C ASP A 187 -6.65 3.31 5.46
N LEU A 188 -6.06 2.43 6.29
CA LEU A 188 -6.80 1.73 7.33
C LEU A 188 -7.49 2.71 8.29
N TYR A 189 -6.78 3.74 8.75
CA TYR A 189 -7.33 4.67 9.76
C TYR A 189 -8.27 5.70 9.14
N GLN A 190 -8.04 6.14 7.91
CA GLN A 190 -9.03 6.93 7.17
C GLN A 190 -10.33 6.13 6.95
N GLY A 191 -10.22 4.86 6.56
CA GLY A 191 -11.36 3.97 6.42
C GLY A 191 -12.05 3.61 7.74
N LEU A 192 -11.32 3.54 8.86
CA LEU A 192 -11.90 3.34 10.18
C LEU A 192 -12.73 4.55 10.62
N LEU A 193 -12.19 5.76 10.46
CA LEU A 193 -12.85 7.01 10.83
C LEU A 193 -13.93 7.41 9.82
N GLN A 194 -13.78 7.04 8.53
CA GLN A 194 -14.58 7.52 7.41
C GLN A 194 -14.52 9.06 7.27
N GLU A 195 -13.39 9.63 7.59
CA GLU A 195 -13.13 11.06 7.60
C GLU A 195 -11.84 11.39 6.85
N ARG A 196 -11.76 12.61 6.35
CA ARG A 196 -10.56 13.15 5.71
C ARG A 196 -9.68 13.90 6.72
N PRO A 197 -8.35 13.81 6.58
CA PRO A 197 -7.44 14.68 7.32
C PRO A 197 -7.62 16.14 6.91
N ILE A 198 -7.60 17.03 7.91
CA ILE A 198 -7.63 18.49 7.66
C ILE A 198 -6.27 19.15 7.87
N ARG A 199 -5.43 18.58 8.74
CA ARG A 199 -4.06 19.08 9.00
C ARG A 199 -3.10 17.94 9.28
N VAL A 200 -1.87 18.09 8.80
CA VAL A 200 -0.80 17.13 9.05
C VAL A 200 0.48 17.86 9.47
N ALA A 201 1.24 17.24 10.39
CA ALA A 201 2.59 17.66 10.77
C ALA A 201 3.50 16.43 10.75
N SER A 202 4.77 16.60 10.39
CA SER A 202 5.68 15.45 10.29
C SER A 202 7.13 15.85 10.56
N PHE A 203 7.86 14.89 11.15
CA PHE A 203 9.30 14.93 11.39
C PHE A 203 9.90 13.60 10.95
N GLY A 204 11.12 13.65 10.42
CA GLY A 204 11.79 12.44 9.97
C GLY A 204 13.14 12.76 9.31
N GLY A 205 13.87 11.73 8.98
CA GLY A 205 15.18 11.86 8.35
C GLY A 205 15.80 10.51 8.03
N ARG A 206 17.07 10.54 7.61
CA ARG A 206 17.89 9.37 7.37
C ARG A 206 19.04 9.37 8.38
N LYS A 207 19.10 8.34 9.22
CA LYS A 207 20.12 8.18 10.27
C LYS A 207 20.68 6.77 10.34
N SER A 208 19.87 5.75 10.16
CA SER A 208 20.29 4.34 10.29
C SER A 208 21.13 3.89 9.10
N PHE A 209 20.65 4.15 7.90
CA PHE A 209 21.31 3.72 6.65
C PHE A 209 22.24 4.83 6.12
N THR A 210 23.30 5.11 6.87
CA THR A 210 24.33 6.11 6.53
C THR A 210 25.72 5.51 6.64
N PRO A 211 26.75 6.05 5.97
CA PRO A 211 28.12 5.53 6.05
C PRO A 211 28.68 5.39 7.47
N ALA A 212 28.25 6.28 8.38
CA ALA A 212 28.68 6.23 9.78
C ALA A 212 28.20 5.00 10.55
N HIS A 213 27.13 4.36 10.08
CA HIS A 213 26.52 3.18 10.72
C HIS A 213 26.69 1.90 9.88
N ALA A 214 27.47 1.97 8.80
CA ALA A 214 27.81 0.79 8.03
C ALA A 214 28.57 -0.25 8.89
N PRO A 215 28.22 -1.54 8.81
CA PRO A 215 28.98 -2.59 9.47
C PRO A 215 30.46 -2.53 9.09
N GLN A 216 31.35 -2.66 10.08
CA GLN A 216 32.78 -2.61 9.86
C GLN A 216 33.37 -4.03 9.72
N GLY A 217 34.36 -4.19 8.84
CA GLY A 217 35.11 -5.42 8.67
C GLY A 217 34.59 -6.35 7.56
N ALA A 218 34.92 -7.64 7.65
CA ALA A 218 34.48 -8.63 6.67
C ALA A 218 32.94 -8.85 6.72
N ILE A 219 32.33 -9.24 5.61
CA ILE A 219 30.92 -9.59 5.56
C ILE A 219 30.66 -10.76 6.50
N THR A 220 29.89 -10.53 7.55
CA THR A 220 29.42 -11.53 8.51
C THR A 220 28.00 -11.98 8.12
N ALA A 221 27.49 -13.03 8.79
CA ALA A 221 26.08 -13.41 8.66
C ALA A 221 25.12 -12.24 9.00
N GLU A 222 25.53 -11.37 9.95
CA GLU A 222 24.76 -10.18 10.32
C GLU A 222 24.73 -9.12 9.21
N SER A 223 25.83 -8.89 8.50
CA SER A 223 25.86 -7.94 7.38
C SER A 223 25.22 -8.52 6.11
N ALA A 224 25.17 -9.86 5.96
CA ALA A 224 24.48 -10.52 4.86
C ALA A 224 22.98 -10.26 4.87
N LEU A 225 22.36 -10.05 6.05
CA LEU A 225 20.95 -9.74 6.19
C LEU A 225 20.49 -8.51 5.37
N TYR A 226 21.34 -7.52 5.18
CA TYR A 226 21.02 -6.32 4.40
C TYR A 226 20.81 -6.60 2.89
N HIS A 227 21.17 -7.80 2.45
CA HIS A 227 21.02 -8.27 1.06
C HIS A 227 20.01 -9.43 0.91
N GLU A 228 19.28 -9.79 1.96
CA GLU A 228 18.32 -10.90 1.92
C GLU A 228 17.22 -10.72 0.86
N LYS A 229 16.66 -9.50 0.77
CA LYS A 229 15.63 -9.23 -0.25
C LYS A 229 16.32 -8.92 -1.58
N PRO A 230 15.88 -9.59 -2.66
CA PRO A 230 16.36 -9.24 -3.99
C PRO A 230 15.95 -7.82 -4.33
N SER A 231 16.84 -7.07 -4.96
CA SER A 231 16.54 -5.76 -5.53
C SER A 231 16.40 -5.89 -7.05
N GLY A 232 15.55 -5.04 -7.62
CA GLY A 232 15.19 -5.08 -9.02
C GLY A 232 15.97 -4.09 -9.89
N TRP A 233 15.26 -3.53 -10.85
CA TRP A 233 15.76 -2.50 -11.75
C TRP A 233 16.37 -1.32 -10.98
N SER A 234 17.41 -0.69 -11.56
CA SER A 234 18.11 0.47 -10.96
C SER A 234 18.60 0.26 -9.52
N SER A 235 18.91 -0.97 -9.16
CA SER A 235 19.43 -1.31 -7.83
C SER A 235 20.89 -0.95 -7.66
N THR A 236 21.32 -0.90 -6.39
CA THR A 236 22.72 -0.77 -5.96
C THR A 236 23.01 -1.72 -4.80
N ASP A 237 24.28 -2.13 -4.66
CA ASP A 237 24.72 -2.89 -3.49
C ASP A 237 25.12 -2.00 -2.30
N ALA A 238 25.17 -0.67 -2.52
CA ALA A 238 25.54 0.31 -1.51
C ALA A 238 24.37 0.65 -0.59
N VAL A 239 24.12 -0.17 0.44
CA VAL A 239 23.01 0.04 1.40
C VAL A 239 23.21 1.32 2.22
N PHE A 240 24.41 1.54 2.73
CA PHE A 240 24.72 2.64 3.66
C PHE A 240 25.30 3.88 3.00
N ASP A 241 25.78 3.77 1.77
CA ASP A 241 26.39 4.86 0.98
C ASP A 241 25.74 4.95 -0.41
N SER A 242 24.43 4.74 -0.46
CA SER A 242 23.64 4.87 -1.69
C SER A 242 23.23 6.32 -1.93
N ASP A 243 22.81 6.60 -3.17
CA ASP A 243 22.19 7.87 -3.59
C ASP A 243 20.71 7.99 -3.13
N ALA A 244 20.30 7.23 -2.11
CA ALA A 244 18.94 7.27 -1.59
C ALA A 244 18.58 8.67 -1.06
N ASP A 245 17.41 9.18 -1.46
CA ASP A 245 16.84 10.44 -1.01
C ASP A 245 15.63 10.26 -0.08
N ILE A 246 15.20 9.01 0.16
CA ILE A 246 14.16 8.66 1.11
C ILE A 246 14.64 8.69 2.56
N VAL A 247 13.72 8.85 3.50
CA VAL A 247 13.96 8.76 4.95
C VAL A 247 14.02 7.31 5.43
N ASP A 248 14.60 7.05 6.61
CA ASP A 248 14.57 5.74 7.26
C ASP A 248 13.81 5.73 8.60
N TYR A 249 13.34 6.90 9.04
CA TYR A 249 12.36 7.05 10.11
C TYR A 249 11.49 8.29 9.87
N GLN A 250 10.21 8.20 10.24
CA GLN A 250 9.27 9.31 10.11
C GLN A 250 8.16 9.20 11.15
N THR A 251 7.79 10.34 11.74
CA THR A 251 6.63 10.47 12.62
C THR A 251 5.67 11.47 12.02
N ALA A 252 4.37 11.18 12.04
CA ALA A 252 3.31 12.06 11.58
C ALA A 252 2.26 12.27 12.67
N LEU A 253 1.71 13.48 12.74
CA LEU A 253 0.52 13.82 13.48
C LEU A 253 -0.54 14.26 12.47
N ILE A 254 -1.72 13.66 12.55
CA ILE A 254 -2.82 13.88 11.62
C ILE A 254 -4.05 14.26 12.42
N GLU A 255 -4.74 15.32 12.03
CA GLU A 255 -6.03 15.72 12.56
C GLU A 255 -7.11 15.53 11.51
N TYR A 256 -8.20 14.88 11.86
CA TYR A 256 -9.34 14.57 10.99
C TYR A 256 -10.49 15.56 11.17
N GLU A 257 -11.43 15.58 10.21
CA GLU A 257 -12.57 16.51 10.18
C GLU A 257 -13.42 16.47 11.46
N GLY A 258 -13.67 15.27 12.01
CA GLY A 258 -14.43 15.08 13.25
C GLY A 258 -13.65 15.41 14.52
N GLY A 259 -12.36 15.79 14.42
CA GLY A 259 -11.50 16.12 15.56
C GLY A 259 -10.69 14.94 16.11
N ALA A 260 -10.88 13.73 15.58
CA ALA A 260 -10.00 12.61 15.92
C ALA A 260 -8.56 12.90 15.46
N THR A 261 -7.59 12.33 16.18
CA THR A 261 -6.17 12.49 15.84
C THR A 261 -5.46 11.16 15.66
N LEU A 262 -4.48 11.10 14.77
CA LEU A 262 -3.59 9.96 14.60
C LEU A 262 -2.13 10.37 14.83
N ALA A 263 -1.46 9.68 15.76
CA ALA A 263 -0.01 9.69 15.89
C ALA A 263 0.55 8.44 15.21
N PHE A 264 1.26 8.63 14.10
CA PHE A 264 1.82 7.54 13.30
C PHE A 264 3.34 7.56 13.32
N HIS A 265 3.97 6.41 13.50
CA HIS A 265 5.42 6.27 13.54
C HIS A 265 5.91 5.13 12.64
N ALA A 266 6.80 5.44 11.70
CA ALA A 266 7.46 4.49 10.82
C ALA A 266 8.97 4.45 11.05
N ASN A 267 9.58 3.26 11.02
CA ASN A 267 11.03 3.08 11.13
C ASN A 267 11.48 1.84 10.35
N LEU A 268 12.58 1.98 9.59
CA LEU A 268 13.11 0.96 8.70
C LEU A 268 14.21 0.10 9.31
N ASN A 269 14.56 0.32 10.56
CA ASN A 269 15.71 -0.36 11.17
C ASN A 269 15.42 -0.77 12.61
N VAL A 270 14.39 -1.56 12.84
CA VAL A 270 14.06 -2.08 14.17
C VAL A 270 14.44 -3.55 14.28
N PRO A 271 15.04 -3.98 15.41
CA PRO A 271 15.47 -5.38 15.58
C PRO A 271 14.29 -6.35 15.75
N ASP A 272 13.16 -5.87 16.27
CA ASP A 272 11.92 -6.63 16.46
C ASP A 272 10.77 -5.93 15.76
N GLU A 273 10.33 -6.51 14.64
CA GLU A 273 9.30 -5.97 13.76
C GLU A 273 7.94 -5.99 14.44
N PHE A 274 7.17 -4.89 14.28
CA PHE A 274 5.77 -4.84 14.70
C PHE A 274 4.98 -3.79 13.90
N ARG A 275 3.69 -4.07 13.74
CA ARG A 275 2.74 -3.19 13.07
C ARG A 275 1.51 -3.05 13.95
N ARG A 276 1.66 -2.20 14.96
CA ARG A 276 0.73 -2.07 16.08
C ARG A 276 -0.14 -0.83 15.95
N PHE A 277 -1.35 -0.94 16.47
CA PHE A 277 -2.23 0.19 16.67
C PHE A 277 -2.93 0.14 18.03
N CYS A 278 -3.37 1.31 18.48
CA CYS A 278 -4.27 1.50 19.59
C CYS A 278 -5.29 2.59 19.19
N VAL A 279 -6.57 2.24 19.14
CA VAL A 279 -7.68 3.14 18.84
C VAL A 279 -8.42 3.42 20.12
N MET A 280 -8.46 4.67 20.54
CA MET A 280 -9.08 5.12 21.79
C MET A 280 -10.36 5.89 21.47
N GLY A 281 -11.46 5.48 22.08
CA GLY A 281 -12.75 6.13 21.98
C GLY A 281 -13.34 6.42 23.35
N THR A 282 -14.53 7.02 23.35
CA THR A 282 -15.22 7.45 24.60
C THR A 282 -15.72 6.30 25.47
N ASP A 283 -16.04 5.16 24.85
CA ASP A 283 -16.62 4.01 25.53
C ASP A 283 -15.69 2.78 25.60
N GLY A 284 -14.62 2.77 24.79
CA GLY A 284 -13.68 1.67 24.76
C GLY A 284 -12.38 1.97 24.02
N MET A 285 -11.49 0.98 24.04
CA MET A 285 -10.20 1.01 23.37
C MET A 285 -9.99 -0.31 22.64
N ALA A 286 -9.58 -0.23 21.38
CA ALA A 286 -9.12 -1.40 20.59
C ALA A 286 -7.61 -1.33 20.37
N GLU A 287 -6.92 -2.45 20.59
CA GLU A 287 -5.51 -2.60 20.27
C GLU A 287 -5.25 -3.85 19.42
N GLY A 288 -4.26 -3.80 18.55
CA GLY A 288 -3.87 -4.93 17.74
C GLY A 288 -2.47 -4.80 17.15
N ASP A 289 -1.93 -5.93 16.71
CA ASP A 289 -0.64 -5.99 16.02
C ASP A 289 -0.71 -7.03 14.89
N PHE A 290 -0.56 -6.57 13.66
CA PHE A 290 -0.62 -7.44 12.47
C PHE A 290 0.52 -8.46 12.43
N VAL A 291 1.71 -8.10 12.92
CA VAL A 291 2.88 -9.00 12.95
C VAL A 291 2.76 -10.04 14.07
N ARG A 292 2.27 -9.60 15.24
CA ARG A 292 2.11 -10.45 16.43
C ARG A 292 0.74 -11.14 16.49
N ASN A 293 -0.12 -10.90 15.51
CA ASN A 293 -1.39 -11.60 15.28
C ASN A 293 -2.33 -11.60 16.50
N TYR A 294 -2.60 -10.42 17.07
CA TYR A 294 -3.62 -10.29 18.11
C TYR A 294 -4.51 -9.06 17.90
N PHE A 295 -5.73 -9.15 18.43
CA PHE A 295 -6.69 -8.04 18.52
C PHE A 295 -7.43 -8.09 19.85
N ARG A 296 -7.60 -6.93 20.52
CA ARG A 296 -8.27 -6.81 21.80
C ARG A 296 -9.15 -5.57 21.85
N VAL A 297 -10.28 -5.70 22.57
CA VAL A 297 -11.14 -4.56 22.90
C VAL A 297 -11.34 -4.50 24.41
N HIS A 298 -11.15 -3.32 24.97
CA HIS A 298 -11.33 -3.03 26.38
C HIS A 298 -12.44 -2.00 26.57
N ASN A 299 -13.35 -2.27 27.50
CA ASN A 299 -14.41 -1.34 27.89
C ASN A 299 -13.84 -0.24 28.79
N ALA A 300 -14.09 1.03 28.47
CA ALA A 300 -13.54 2.16 29.21
C ALA A 300 -14.13 2.31 30.60
N ARG A 301 -15.35 1.82 30.87
CA ARG A 301 -16.06 1.97 32.14
C ARG A 301 -15.74 0.87 33.15
N SER A 302 -15.72 -0.38 32.66
CA SER A 302 -15.45 -1.54 33.53
C SER A 302 -13.96 -1.89 33.61
N GLY A 303 -13.16 -1.50 32.59
CA GLY A 303 -11.78 -1.93 32.38
C GLY A 303 -11.67 -3.39 31.93
N GLU A 304 -12.80 -4.06 31.70
CA GLU A 304 -12.82 -5.44 31.27
C GLU A 304 -12.41 -5.57 29.79
N LYS A 305 -11.72 -6.67 29.50
CA LYS A 305 -11.41 -7.06 28.13
C LYS A 305 -12.60 -7.81 27.54
N GLU A 306 -13.30 -7.18 26.60
CA GLU A 306 -14.48 -7.74 25.93
C GLU A 306 -14.13 -8.67 24.77
N VAL A 307 -13.00 -8.37 24.09
CA VAL A 307 -12.47 -9.18 23.01
C VAL A 307 -11.00 -9.46 23.24
N ASP A 308 -10.57 -10.71 23.02
CA ASP A 308 -9.16 -11.14 23.04
C ASP A 308 -8.97 -12.24 22.01
N THR A 309 -8.66 -11.83 20.79
CA THR A 309 -8.46 -12.73 19.63
C THR A 309 -6.97 -12.88 19.33
N ALA A 310 -6.54 -14.12 19.16
CA ALA A 310 -5.24 -14.45 18.58
C ALA A 310 -5.46 -15.15 17.23
N TYR A 311 -4.85 -14.61 16.18
CA TYR A 311 -4.97 -15.21 14.85
C TYR A 311 -3.92 -16.30 14.66
N SER A 312 -4.36 -17.45 14.13
CA SER A 312 -3.46 -18.52 13.69
C SER A 312 -3.02 -18.22 12.26
N GLY A 313 -1.73 -18.12 12.04
CA GLY A 313 -1.16 -17.89 10.70
C GLY A 313 0.27 -17.39 10.79
N ASN A 314 1.00 -17.54 9.71
CA ASN A 314 2.33 -16.95 9.62
C ASN A 314 2.17 -15.49 9.23
N ALA A 315 2.71 -14.56 10.02
CA ALA A 315 2.74 -13.13 9.71
C ALA A 315 3.33 -12.80 8.31
N TYR A 316 4.05 -13.76 7.74
CA TYR A 316 4.68 -13.65 6.42
C TYR A 316 3.85 -14.26 5.27
N ASP A 317 2.69 -14.87 5.56
CA ASP A 317 1.79 -15.36 4.52
C ASP A 317 0.98 -14.20 3.93
N GLY A 318 1.45 -13.68 2.76
CA GLY A 318 0.72 -12.73 1.92
C GLY A 318 -0.03 -11.62 2.68
N HIS A 319 0.69 -10.66 3.28
CA HIS A 319 0.10 -9.58 4.07
C HIS A 319 -0.91 -10.09 5.13
N TYR A 320 -0.47 -11.03 5.97
CA TYR A 320 -1.31 -11.56 7.06
C TYR A 320 -2.57 -12.28 6.57
N GLY A 321 -2.48 -12.96 5.41
CA GLY A 321 -3.59 -13.66 4.76
C GLY A 321 -4.50 -12.79 3.90
N ALA A 322 -4.28 -11.49 3.88
CA ALA A 322 -5.14 -10.54 3.17
C ALA A 322 -5.01 -10.60 1.64
N ASP A 323 -3.86 -11.05 1.09
CA ASP A 323 -3.68 -11.17 -0.37
C ASP A 323 -4.67 -12.16 -1.00
N ALA A 324 -4.93 -13.29 -0.34
CA ALA A 324 -5.90 -14.29 -0.81
C ALA A 324 -7.33 -13.73 -0.79
N LEU A 325 -7.72 -13.08 0.30
CA LEU A 325 -9.06 -12.48 0.45
C LEU A 325 -9.29 -11.35 -0.56
N MET A 326 -8.29 -10.52 -0.82
CA MET A 326 -8.32 -9.50 -1.86
C MET A 326 -8.53 -10.13 -3.25
N ALA A 327 -7.79 -11.18 -3.57
CA ALA A 327 -7.90 -11.85 -4.85
C ALA A 327 -9.30 -12.46 -5.06
N GLU A 328 -9.86 -13.11 -4.04
CA GLU A 328 -11.22 -13.66 -4.10
C GLU A 328 -12.28 -12.57 -4.34
N GLU A 329 -12.18 -11.43 -3.64
CA GLU A 329 -13.15 -10.34 -3.78
C GLU A 329 -13.05 -9.67 -5.16
N ILE A 330 -11.84 -9.42 -5.64
CA ILE A 330 -11.61 -8.87 -6.98
C ILE A 330 -12.14 -9.81 -8.07
N VAL A 331 -11.90 -11.12 -7.96
CA VAL A 331 -12.45 -12.11 -8.89
C VAL A 331 -13.99 -12.10 -8.87
N LYS A 332 -14.62 -12.03 -7.69
CA LYS A 332 -16.08 -11.91 -7.55
C LYS A 332 -16.60 -10.60 -8.18
N HIS A 333 -15.88 -9.49 -7.95
CA HIS A 333 -16.25 -8.21 -8.58
C HIS A 333 -16.24 -8.31 -10.11
N ILE A 334 -15.15 -8.82 -10.70
CA ILE A 334 -15.01 -8.93 -12.15
C ILE A 334 -16.05 -9.86 -12.76
N LYS A 335 -16.35 -11.00 -12.11
CA LYS A 335 -17.27 -12.01 -12.65
C LYS A 335 -18.74 -11.74 -12.37
N GLN A 336 -19.06 -11.08 -11.26
CA GLN A 336 -20.42 -10.99 -10.71
C GLN A 336 -20.87 -9.55 -10.45
N GLY A 337 -19.98 -8.56 -10.57
CA GLY A 337 -20.28 -7.16 -10.28
C GLY A 337 -20.49 -6.85 -8.80
N THR A 338 -19.96 -7.67 -7.89
CA THR A 338 -20.07 -7.41 -6.44
C THR A 338 -19.34 -6.13 -6.06
N PRO A 339 -19.85 -5.31 -5.13
CA PRO A 339 -19.14 -4.11 -4.67
C PRO A 339 -17.77 -4.47 -4.07
N LEU A 340 -16.76 -3.63 -4.32
CA LEU A 340 -15.45 -3.73 -3.68
C LEU A 340 -15.47 -3.05 -2.31
N LYS A 341 -14.68 -3.57 -1.35
CA LYS A 341 -14.46 -2.95 -0.04
C LYS A 341 -13.51 -1.77 -0.08
N VAL A 342 -12.70 -1.71 -1.12
CA VAL A 342 -11.68 -0.68 -1.33
C VAL A 342 -11.83 -0.12 -2.73
N SER A 343 -11.92 1.19 -2.83
CA SER A 343 -11.98 1.90 -4.09
C SER A 343 -10.63 2.52 -4.46
N VAL A 344 -10.48 2.88 -5.74
CA VAL A 344 -9.34 3.69 -6.16
C VAL A 344 -9.35 5.08 -5.53
N VAL A 345 -10.53 5.61 -5.20
CA VAL A 345 -10.67 6.91 -4.52
C VAL A 345 -10.09 6.83 -3.11
N ASP A 346 -10.40 5.78 -2.33
CA ASP A 346 -9.78 5.53 -1.02
C ASP A 346 -8.25 5.51 -1.12
N ALA A 347 -7.72 4.82 -2.14
CA ALA A 347 -6.27 4.72 -2.36
C ALA A 347 -5.63 6.07 -2.71
N LEU A 348 -6.30 6.89 -3.50
CA LEU A 348 -5.84 8.23 -3.85
C LEU A 348 -5.90 9.19 -2.66
N GLU A 349 -6.94 9.10 -1.83
CA GLU A 349 -7.07 9.90 -0.61
C GLU A 349 -5.97 9.55 0.41
N ALA A 350 -5.73 8.27 0.66
CA ALA A 350 -4.63 7.82 1.51
C ALA A 350 -3.25 8.22 0.94
N GLY A 351 -3.09 8.10 -0.37
CA GLY A 351 -1.89 8.53 -1.08
C GLY A 351 -1.63 10.03 -0.97
N LEU A 352 -2.67 10.85 -1.18
CA LEU A 352 -2.57 12.31 -1.04
C LEU A 352 -2.21 12.71 0.39
N THR A 353 -2.81 12.06 1.38
CA THR A 353 -2.46 12.26 2.80
C THR A 353 -0.98 11.94 3.05
N ALA A 354 -0.47 10.81 2.54
CA ALA A 354 0.93 10.44 2.68
C ALA A 354 1.88 11.46 2.01
N ILE A 355 1.53 11.97 0.84
CA ILE A 355 2.28 13.02 0.14
C ILE A 355 2.33 14.29 0.98
N LYS A 356 1.21 14.72 1.56
CA LYS A 356 1.14 15.92 2.42
C LYS A 356 1.87 15.74 3.75
N ILE A 357 1.91 14.54 4.30
CA ILE A 357 2.77 14.22 5.46
C ILE A 357 4.24 14.45 5.12
N ASP A 358 4.69 14.02 3.94
CA ASP A 358 6.07 14.24 3.53
C ASP A 358 6.37 15.71 3.20
N GLU A 359 5.41 16.42 2.62
CA GLU A 359 5.48 17.87 2.43
C GLU A 359 5.68 18.61 3.76
N ALA A 360 4.88 18.26 4.79
CA ALA A 360 5.02 18.84 6.13
C ALA A 360 6.41 18.61 6.72
N ARG A 361 7.00 17.42 6.53
CA ARG A 361 8.38 17.11 6.92
C ARG A 361 9.40 17.97 6.19
N LYS A 362 9.28 18.10 4.86
CA LYS A 362 10.21 18.85 4.01
C LYS A 362 10.15 20.36 4.28
N THR A 363 8.96 20.89 4.44
CA THR A 363 8.72 22.32 4.70
C THR A 363 8.89 22.69 6.17
N ARG A 364 8.94 21.70 7.08
CA ARG A 364 8.98 21.89 8.54
C ARG A 364 7.81 22.72 9.07
N SER A 365 6.65 22.54 8.50
CA SER A 365 5.43 23.27 8.83
C SER A 365 4.23 22.33 8.94
N VAL A 366 3.17 22.80 9.59
CA VAL A 366 1.87 22.14 9.52
C VAL A 366 1.27 22.42 8.14
N VAL A 367 0.82 21.38 7.44
CA VAL A 367 0.15 21.48 6.16
C VAL A 367 -1.37 21.39 6.35
N ASP A 368 -2.10 22.37 5.86
CA ASP A 368 -3.56 22.35 5.76
C ASP A 368 -3.95 21.63 4.46
N MET A 369 -4.81 20.63 4.56
CA MET A 369 -5.18 19.78 3.43
C MET A 369 -6.46 20.19 2.71
N ARG A 370 -7.20 21.15 3.25
CA ARG A 370 -8.54 21.54 2.72
C ARG A 370 -8.51 21.96 1.26
N GLU A 371 -7.51 22.75 0.85
CA GLU A 371 -7.38 23.17 -0.55
C GLU A 371 -7.07 21.98 -1.48
N SER A 372 -6.23 21.05 -1.03
CA SER A 372 -5.95 19.83 -1.79
C SER A 372 -7.19 18.95 -1.95
N TRP A 373 -8.03 18.85 -0.93
CA TRP A 373 -9.31 18.13 -1.04
C TRP A 373 -10.28 18.80 -2.01
N LEU A 374 -10.41 20.13 -1.98
CA LEU A 374 -11.24 20.87 -2.94
C LEU A 374 -10.76 20.61 -4.38
N THR A 375 -9.45 20.66 -4.60
CA THR A 375 -8.86 20.39 -5.92
C THR A 375 -9.08 18.94 -6.35
N PHE A 376 -8.91 17.98 -5.44
CA PHE A 376 -9.15 16.56 -5.69
C PHE A 376 -10.60 16.28 -6.08
N ASP A 377 -11.56 16.81 -5.32
CA ASP A 377 -12.99 16.64 -5.57
C ASP A 377 -13.41 17.28 -6.90
N ALA A 378 -12.86 18.45 -7.25
CA ALA A 378 -13.12 19.09 -8.54
C ALA A 378 -12.63 18.20 -9.71
N ASN A 379 -11.48 17.55 -9.58
CA ASN A 379 -10.95 16.62 -10.59
C ASN A 379 -11.77 15.34 -10.69
N LEU A 380 -12.32 14.84 -9.57
CA LEU A 380 -13.30 13.75 -9.57
C LEU A 380 -14.67 14.13 -10.16
N GLY A 381 -14.92 15.44 -10.35
CA GLY A 381 -16.21 15.95 -10.81
C GLY A 381 -17.26 16.03 -9.71
N LYS A 382 -16.86 15.97 -8.45
CA LYS A 382 -17.71 16.28 -7.32
C LYS A 382 -17.79 17.82 -7.23
N THR A 383 -18.95 18.40 -7.55
CA THR A 383 -19.19 19.83 -7.31
C THR A 383 -19.25 20.02 -5.80
N GLY A 384 -18.51 21.01 -5.29
CA GLY A 384 -18.44 21.30 -3.86
C GLY A 384 -19.82 21.38 -3.21
N ALA A 385 -19.96 20.68 -2.09
CA ALA A 385 -21.11 20.79 -1.21
C ALA A 385 -20.99 22.07 -0.37
#